data_b5d6095bf0cd2823ae07dfd55f279c2b
#
_entry.id   b5d6095bf0cd2823ae07dfd55f279c2b
#
_cell.length_a   1.000
_cell.length_b   1.000
_cell.length_c   1.000
_cell.angle_alpha   90.00
_cell.angle_beta   90.00
_cell.angle_gamma   90.00
#
_symmetry.space_group_name_H-M   'P 1'
#
loop_
_entity.id
_entity.type
_entity.pdbx_description
1 polymer ?
#
loop_
_entity_poly.entity_id
_entity_poly.type
_entity_poly.pdbx_seq_one_letter_code
_entity_poly.pdbx_strand_id
1 'polypeptide(L)'
;EGAVRLDSTENPEVPPFGFVIDYLTYGGLYREAWLIEKNASFIRDVTVVTPTVDRAEIEVETENFSGEVDYAILTQSGETLWHSREKKLKVSAQRLSARPWRPEEPNRYVLRVRLMNGGEVLDEEQVLFGFRTAEFNADGFYLNGEKFFLRGLNRHQSFPYIGYAATESLQREDARILKEELHCTAVRT
;
A
#
# COMPACT_ATOMS: atom_id res chain seq x y z
N GLU A 1 -29.98 2.04 5.50
CA GLU A 1 -29.94 1.03 4.41
C GLU A 1 -29.09 1.57 3.27
N GLY A 2 -28.16 0.76 2.76
CA GLY A 2 -27.39 1.04 1.56
C GLY A 2 -27.82 0.11 0.43
N ALA A 3 -27.86 0.61 -0.81
CA ALA A 3 -28.10 -0.19 -1.99
C ALA A 3 -26.95 0.00 -3.00
N VAL A 4 -26.50 -1.09 -3.59
CA VAL A 4 -25.48 -1.07 -4.63
C VAL A 4 -26.11 -1.59 -5.93
N ARG A 5 -26.08 -0.78 -6.98
CA ARG A 5 -26.48 -1.20 -8.32
C ARG A 5 -25.24 -1.55 -9.12
N LEU A 6 -25.21 -2.77 -9.64
CA LEU A 6 -24.15 -3.25 -10.53
C LEU A 6 -24.72 -3.41 -11.93
N ASP A 7 -24.00 -2.93 -12.92
CA ASP A 7 -24.33 -3.08 -14.32
C ASP A 7 -23.08 -3.61 -15.03
N SER A 8 -23.18 -4.83 -15.52
CA SER A 8 -22.11 -5.50 -16.28
C SER A 8 -22.39 -5.57 -17.78
N THR A 9 -23.32 -4.77 -18.25
CA THR A 9 -23.59 -4.62 -19.69
C THR A 9 -22.36 -4.00 -20.37
N GLU A 10 -21.98 -4.55 -21.51
CA GLU A 10 -20.89 -3.99 -22.29
C GLU A 10 -21.21 -2.56 -22.73
N ASN A 11 -20.29 -1.66 -22.46
CA ASN A 11 -20.37 -0.25 -22.84
C ASN A 11 -19.11 0.12 -23.64
N PRO A 12 -19.23 0.55 -24.90
CA PRO A 12 -18.07 0.92 -25.72
C PRO A 12 -17.26 2.12 -25.20
N GLU A 13 -17.81 2.87 -24.24
CA GLU A 13 -17.13 4.03 -23.63
C GLU A 13 -16.42 3.68 -22.32
N VAL A 14 -16.57 2.44 -21.82
CA VAL A 14 -15.97 2.00 -20.55
C VAL A 14 -15.06 0.80 -20.79
N PRO A 15 -13.80 0.84 -20.36
CA PRO A 15 -12.89 -0.30 -20.50
C PRO A 15 -13.41 -1.57 -19.77
N PRO A 16 -13.19 -2.75 -20.37
CA PRO A 16 -12.65 -3.04 -21.69
C PRO A 16 -13.72 -2.85 -22.76
N PHE A 17 -13.51 -1.89 -23.64
CA PHE A 17 -14.48 -1.55 -24.67
C PHE A 17 -14.07 -2.04 -26.06
N GLY A 18 -15.05 -2.59 -26.76
CA GLY A 18 -15.04 -2.74 -28.23
C GLY A 18 -14.02 -3.71 -28.82
N PHE A 19 -13.19 -4.36 -28.04
CA PHE A 19 -12.16 -5.28 -28.51
C PHE A 19 -12.33 -6.66 -27.90
N VAL A 20 -11.91 -7.67 -28.66
CA VAL A 20 -11.74 -9.00 -28.09
C VAL A 20 -10.58 -8.97 -27.12
N ILE A 21 -10.87 -9.13 -25.84
CA ILE A 21 -9.87 -9.26 -24.79
C ILE A 21 -9.61 -10.75 -24.52
N ASP A 22 -8.39 -11.08 -24.15
CA ASP A 22 -7.93 -12.44 -23.92
C ASP A 22 -8.07 -12.92 -22.47
N TYR A 23 -8.88 -12.22 -21.67
CA TYR A 23 -9.19 -12.58 -20.30
C TYR A 23 -10.68 -12.48 -20.01
N LEU A 24 -11.16 -13.28 -19.03
CA LEU A 24 -12.55 -13.28 -18.63
C LEU A 24 -12.85 -12.06 -17.75
N THR A 25 -13.98 -11.41 -18.01
CA THR A 25 -14.54 -10.37 -17.17
C THR A 25 -15.67 -10.95 -16.31
N TYR A 26 -15.71 -10.60 -15.06
CA TYR A 26 -16.72 -11.02 -14.12
C TYR A 26 -17.46 -9.81 -13.58
N GLY A 27 -18.80 -9.90 -13.53
CA GLY A 27 -19.63 -8.89 -12.87
C GLY A 27 -19.89 -9.25 -11.42
N GLY A 28 -20.45 -8.29 -10.68
CA GLY A 28 -20.83 -8.50 -9.28
C GLY A 28 -19.83 -7.97 -8.26
N LEU A 29 -20.18 -8.08 -6.99
CA LEU A 29 -19.29 -7.82 -5.86
C LEU A 29 -18.51 -9.10 -5.56
N TYR A 30 -17.28 -9.20 -6.03
CA TYR A 30 -16.42 -10.36 -5.84
C TYR A 30 -15.27 -10.14 -4.85
N ARG A 31 -15.27 -8.97 -4.20
CA ARG A 31 -14.40 -8.62 -3.08
C ARG A 31 -15.24 -8.15 -1.90
N GLU A 32 -14.62 -8.06 -0.73
CA GLU A 32 -15.23 -7.59 0.49
C GLU A 32 -15.76 -6.16 0.31
N ALA A 33 -16.90 -5.88 0.94
CA ALA A 33 -17.45 -4.55 1.05
C ALA A 33 -17.47 -4.14 2.54
N TRP A 34 -16.99 -2.94 2.84
CA TRP A 34 -16.82 -2.44 4.19
C TRP A 34 -17.68 -1.20 4.44
N LEU A 35 -18.26 -1.12 5.61
CA LEU A 35 -18.82 0.11 6.15
C LEU A 35 -17.87 0.61 7.24
N ILE A 36 -17.24 1.76 6.99
CA ILE A 36 -16.31 2.38 7.93
C ILE A 36 -17.02 3.55 8.59
N GLU A 37 -17.16 3.48 9.92
CA GLU A 37 -17.66 4.59 10.74
C GLU A 37 -16.46 5.33 11.33
N LYS A 38 -16.42 6.65 11.16
CA LYS A 38 -15.39 7.53 11.72
C LYS A 38 -16.01 8.66 12.51
N ASN A 39 -15.24 9.24 13.41
CA ASN A 39 -15.62 10.47 14.12
C ASN A 39 -15.77 11.64 13.13
N ALA A 40 -16.40 12.74 13.58
CA ALA A 40 -16.50 13.96 12.77
C ALA A 40 -15.12 14.56 12.44
N SER A 41 -14.14 14.36 13.33
CA SER A 41 -12.72 14.67 13.10
C SER A 41 -11.96 13.37 12.88
N PHE A 42 -11.37 13.20 11.70
CA PHE A 42 -10.67 11.96 11.34
C PHE A 42 -9.49 12.20 10.40
N ILE A 43 -8.64 11.19 10.26
CA ILE A 43 -7.55 11.14 9.29
C ILE A 43 -8.15 10.73 7.95
N ARG A 44 -8.01 11.59 6.94
CA ARG A 44 -8.48 11.34 5.59
C ARG A 44 -7.47 10.51 4.81
N ASP A 45 -6.19 10.87 4.89
CA ASP A 45 -5.10 10.19 4.21
C ASP A 45 -3.77 10.35 4.95
N VAL A 46 -2.90 9.37 4.78
CA VAL A 46 -1.52 9.38 5.28
C VAL A 46 -0.58 8.98 4.16
N THR A 47 0.17 9.94 3.67
CA THR A 47 1.18 9.71 2.63
C THR A 47 2.57 9.61 3.23
N VAL A 48 3.32 8.57 2.85
CA VAL A 48 4.74 8.40 3.18
C VAL A 48 5.54 8.30 1.90
N VAL A 49 6.40 9.28 1.67
CA VAL A 49 7.33 9.31 0.53
C VAL A 49 8.75 9.08 1.03
N THR A 50 9.50 8.22 0.35
CA THR A 50 10.91 7.97 0.64
C THR A 50 11.77 8.50 -0.52
N PRO A 51 12.10 9.82 -0.51
CA PRO A 51 12.86 10.44 -1.60
C PRO A 51 14.30 9.91 -1.69
N THR A 52 14.80 9.36 -0.60
CA THR A 52 16.10 8.69 -0.53
C THR A 52 15.99 7.45 0.37
N VAL A 53 16.96 6.54 0.29
CA VAL A 53 17.00 5.32 1.11
C VAL A 53 17.18 5.59 2.61
N ASP A 54 17.50 6.82 2.98
CA ASP A 54 17.75 7.23 4.36
C ASP A 54 16.77 8.29 4.88
N ARG A 55 15.76 8.67 4.08
CA ARG A 55 14.79 9.71 4.47
C ARG A 55 13.37 9.35 4.08
N ALA A 56 12.45 9.57 5.00
CA ALA A 56 11.00 9.57 4.75
C ALA A 56 10.42 10.98 4.98
N GLU A 57 9.47 11.37 4.16
CA GLU A 57 8.64 12.56 4.31
C GLU A 57 7.20 12.10 4.52
N ILE A 58 6.55 12.62 5.54
CA ILE A 58 5.22 12.22 5.98
C ILE A 58 4.29 13.41 5.83
N GLU A 59 3.16 13.18 5.19
CA GLU A 59 2.05 14.11 5.05
C GLU A 59 0.77 13.46 5.54
N VAL A 60 -0.03 14.20 6.29
CA VAL A 60 -1.30 13.72 6.85
C VAL A 60 -2.39 14.73 6.52
N GLU A 61 -3.42 14.24 5.85
CA GLU A 61 -4.65 14.99 5.60
C GLU A 61 -5.70 14.64 6.65
N THR A 62 -6.30 15.67 7.24
CA THR A 62 -7.32 15.52 8.27
C THR A 62 -8.60 16.23 7.89
N GLU A 63 -9.73 15.72 8.37
CA GLU A 63 -11.05 16.33 8.22
C GLU A 63 -11.49 16.93 9.56
N ASN A 64 -11.96 18.19 9.53
CA ASN A 64 -12.49 18.93 10.70
C ASN A 64 -11.60 18.86 11.94
N PHE A 65 -10.28 18.89 11.78
CA PHE A 65 -9.33 18.76 12.88
C PHE A 65 -8.26 19.84 12.87
N SER A 66 -8.03 20.46 14.02
CA SER A 66 -6.98 21.48 14.24
C SER A 66 -6.14 21.21 15.48
N GLY A 67 -6.33 20.06 16.12
CA GLY A 67 -5.63 19.66 17.33
C GLY A 67 -4.21 19.14 17.09
N GLU A 68 -3.72 18.37 18.05
CA GLU A 68 -2.39 17.77 18.03
C GLU A 68 -2.41 16.44 17.25
N VAL A 69 -1.43 16.24 16.37
CA VAL A 69 -1.20 14.98 15.69
C VAL A 69 0.03 14.32 16.31
N ASP A 70 -0.17 13.08 16.78
CA ASP A 70 0.87 12.24 17.37
C ASP A 70 1.36 11.23 16.33
N TYR A 71 2.66 11.17 16.12
CA TYR A 71 3.30 10.31 15.15
C TYR A 71 4.28 9.36 15.84
N ALA A 72 4.23 8.09 15.51
CA ALA A 72 5.23 7.14 15.94
C ALA A 72 5.65 6.21 14.78
N ILE A 73 6.95 5.94 14.68
CA ILE A 73 7.46 4.89 13.80
C ILE A 73 7.85 3.71 14.67
N LEU A 74 7.31 2.54 14.32
CA LEU A 74 7.48 1.31 15.05
C LEU A 74 8.10 0.24 14.16
N THR A 75 8.76 -0.72 14.79
CA THR A 75 9.06 -2.02 14.15
C THR A 75 7.77 -2.79 13.91
N GLN A 76 7.81 -3.84 13.09
CA GLN A 76 6.67 -4.74 12.92
C GLN A 76 6.31 -5.52 14.21
N SER A 77 7.23 -5.62 15.16
CA SER A 77 6.98 -6.19 16.51
C SER A 77 6.35 -5.20 17.49
N GLY A 78 6.15 -3.93 17.08
CA GLY A 78 5.50 -2.91 17.89
C GLY A 78 6.44 -2.07 18.77
N GLU A 79 7.76 -2.26 18.66
CA GLU A 79 8.74 -1.42 19.35
C GLU A 79 8.77 -0.03 18.73
N THR A 80 8.64 1.02 19.53
CA THR A 80 8.70 2.41 19.07
C THR A 80 10.15 2.84 18.84
N LEU A 81 10.48 3.14 17.58
CA LEU A 81 11.79 3.64 17.20
C LEU A 81 11.86 5.17 17.25
N TRP A 82 10.72 5.82 17.03
CA TRP A 82 10.66 7.28 16.96
C TRP A 82 9.26 7.79 17.26
N HIS A 83 9.20 8.99 17.80
CA HIS A 83 7.96 9.68 18.15
C HIS A 83 8.10 11.18 17.91
N SER A 84 7.03 11.84 17.44
CA SER A 84 6.95 13.30 17.28
C SER A 84 5.50 13.78 17.29
N ARG A 85 5.35 15.08 17.53
CA ARG A 85 4.07 15.82 17.45
C ARG A 85 4.17 17.03 16.53
N GLU A 86 5.19 17.11 15.72
CA GLU A 86 5.40 18.21 14.76
C GLU A 86 4.50 18.03 13.51
N LYS A 87 3.98 19.15 12.97
CA LYS A 87 3.04 19.11 11.83
C LYS A 87 3.65 18.72 10.49
N LYS A 88 4.96 18.94 10.30
CA LYS A 88 5.68 18.57 9.06
C LYS A 88 6.87 17.72 9.42
N LEU A 89 6.90 16.50 8.92
CA LEU A 89 7.86 15.50 9.34
C LEU A 89 8.79 15.09 8.22
N LYS A 90 10.08 15.23 8.51
CA LYS A 90 11.16 14.59 7.75
C LYS A 90 11.91 13.70 8.73
N VAL A 91 11.89 12.41 8.45
CA VAL A 91 12.47 11.40 9.34
C VAL A 91 13.68 10.77 8.66
N SER A 92 14.81 10.72 9.37
CA SER A 92 16.03 10.06 8.89
C SER A 92 16.07 8.60 9.34
N ALA A 93 16.35 7.69 8.40
CA ALA A 93 16.54 6.27 8.70
C ALA A 93 17.72 6.04 9.67
N GLN A 94 18.76 6.86 9.62
CA GLN A 94 19.90 6.77 10.55
C GLN A 94 19.48 7.01 11.99
N ARG A 95 18.59 7.98 12.26
CA ARG A 95 18.03 8.22 13.61
C ARG A 95 17.24 7.03 14.14
N LEU A 96 16.66 6.22 13.24
CA LEU A 96 15.85 5.05 13.58
C LEU A 96 16.69 3.79 13.67
N SER A 97 17.97 3.81 13.31
CA SER A 97 18.77 2.61 13.01
C SER A 97 18.05 1.70 12.00
N ALA A 98 17.28 2.32 11.09
CA ALA A 98 16.47 1.61 10.11
C ALA A 98 17.32 1.14 8.94
N ARG A 99 17.00 -0.06 8.45
CA ARG A 99 17.61 -0.64 7.26
C ARG A 99 16.75 -0.41 6.03
N PRO A 100 17.35 -0.19 4.84
CA PRO A 100 16.60 -0.09 3.60
C PRO A 100 15.83 -1.37 3.31
N TRP A 101 14.70 -1.21 2.63
CA TRP A 101 13.95 -2.33 2.08
C TRP A 101 14.68 -2.88 0.84
N ARG A 102 14.84 -4.20 0.77
CA ARG A 102 15.34 -4.93 -0.41
C ARG A 102 14.48 -6.18 -0.63
N PRO A 103 14.40 -6.74 -1.83
CA PRO A 103 13.62 -7.98 -2.08
C PRO A 103 14.06 -9.18 -1.24
N GLU A 104 15.36 -9.27 -0.95
CA GLU A 104 15.97 -10.32 -0.13
C GLU A 104 15.77 -10.07 1.37
N GLU A 105 15.71 -8.81 1.75
CA GLU A 105 15.55 -8.33 3.12
C GLU A 105 14.48 -7.23 3.17
N PRO A 106 13.19 -7.58 3.17
CA PRO A 106 12.08 -6.63 3.06
C PRO A 106 11.82 -5.91 4.39
N ASN A 107 12.76 -5.07 4.82
CA ASN A 107 12.64 -4.29 6.06
C ASN A 107 11.48 -3.30 5.95
N ARG A 108 10.50 -3.45 6.81
CA ARG A 108 9.31 -2.60 6.87
C ARG A 108 9.09 -2.07 8.27
N TYR A 109 8.50 -0.89 8.32
CA TYR A 109 8.19 -0.13 9.53
C TYR A 109 6.72 0.26 9.50
N VAL A 110 6.13 0.49 10.67
CA VAL A 110 4.76 0.96 10.80
C VAL A 110 4.82 2.43 11.22
N LEU A 111 4.29 3.32 10.39
CA LEU A 111 3.95 4.67 10.80
C LEU A 111 2.57 4.63 11.44
N ARG A 112 2.48 5.00 12.70
CA ARG A 112 1.21 5.20 13.43
C ARG A 112 0.96 6.69 13.55
N VAL A 113 -0.22 7.13 13.13
CA VAL A 113 -0.69 8.52 13.23
C VAL A 113 -1.93 8.56 14.11
N ARG A 114 -1.98 9.47 15.07
CA ARG A 114 -3.12 9.66 15.99
C ARG A 114 -3.55 11.11 16.03
N LEU A 115 -4.84 11.35 15.95
CA LEU A 115 -5.43 12.65 16.28
C LEU A 115 -5.72 12.71 17.78
N MET A 116 -5.15 13.71 18.45
CA MET A 116 -5.24 13.84 19.91
C MET A 116 -6.06 15.05 20.31
N ASN A 117 -7.00 14.86 21.23
CA ASN A 117 -7.76 15.95 21.85
C ASN A 117 -7.77 15.77 23.37
N GLY A 118 -7.09 16.70 24.09
CA GLY A 118 -7.03 16.66 25.55
C GLY A 118 -6.48 15.36 26.17
N GLY A 119 -5.64 14.63 25.40
CA GLY A 119 -5.07 13.33 25.81
C GLY A 119 -5.88 12.11 25.32
N GLU A 120 -7.06 12.31 24.75
CA GLU A 120 -7.88 11.27 24.13
C GLU A 120 -7.51 11.09 22.65
N VAL A 121 -7.53 9.83 22.16
CA VAL A 121 -7.34 9.50 20.75
C VAL A 121 -8.70 9.58 20.05
N LEU A 122 -8.83 10.48 19.08
CA LEU A 122 -10.04 10.62 18.27
C LEU A 122 -10.05 9.68 17.06
N ASP A 123 -8.91 9.50 16.43
CA ASP A 123 -8.72 8.61 15.28
C ASP A 123 -7.28 8.12 15.21
N GLU A 124 -7.07 6.93 14.66
CA GLU A 124 -5.75 6.33 14.46
C GLU A 124 -5.67 5.66 13.09
N GLU A 125 -4.58 5.92 12.38
CA GLU A 125 -4.23 5.22 11.14
C GLU A 125 -2.82 4.64 11.23
N GLN A 126 -2.61 3.51 10.56
CA GLN A 126 -1.33 2.84 10.48
C GLN A 126 -0.95 2.56 9.03
N VAL A 127 0.24 3.00 8.63
CA VAL A 127 0.79 2.82 7.28
C VAL A 127 2.06 2.00 7.35
N LEU A 128 2.09 0.89 6.61
CA LEU A 128 3.27 0.06 6.47
C LEU A 128 4.15 0.61 5.36
N PHE A 129 5.41 0.92 5.65
CA PHE A 129 6.35 1.47 4.68
C PHE A 129 7.76 0.88 4.82
N GLY A 130 8.62 1.12 3.82
CA GLY A 130 10.04 0.79 3.88
C GLY A 130 10.86 1.88 3.22
N PHE A 131 12.07 2.12 3.72
CA PHE A 131 13.01 3.07 3.11
C PHE A 131 13.57 2.48 1.82
N ARG A 132 13.11 2.97 0.68
CA ARG A 132 13.55 2.54 -0.64
C ARG A 132 13.35 3.64 -1.67
N THR A 133 14.16 3.59 -2.74
CA THR A 133 13.92 4.37 -3.95
C THR A 133 13.70 3.44 -5.13
N ALA A 134 12.81 3.84 -6.03
CA ALA A 134 12.54 3.13 -7.28
C ALA A 134 12.52 4.15 -8.40
N GLU A 135 13.38 3.96 -9.40
CA GLU A 135 13.58 4.92 -10.48
C GLU A 135 13.66 4.20 -11.82
N PHE A 136 12.96 4.75 -12.82
CA PHE A 136 13.11 4.36 -14.21
C PHE A 136 13.84 5.47 -14.98
N ASN A 137 14.86 5.12 -15.72
CA ASN A 137 15.56 6.02 -16.62
C ASN A 137 15.85 5.33 -17.96
N ALA A 138 16.59 6.00 -18.87
CA ALA A 138 16.89 5.46 -20.18
C ALA A 138 17.70 4.13 -20.14
N ASP A 139 18.42 3.88 -19.07
CA ASP A 139 19.26 2.68 -18.90
C ASP A 139 18.55 1.52 -18.21
N GLY A 140 17.34 1.76 -17.66
CA GLY A 140 16.52 0.74 -17.05
C GLY A 140 15.93 1.11 -15.69
N PHE A 141 15.63 0.09 -14.89
CA PHE A 141 15.08 0.24 -13.54
C PHE A 141 16.20 0.17 -12.49
N TYR A 142 16.12 1.08 -11.52
CA TYR A 142 17.04 1.16 -10.39
C TYR A 142 16.26 1.06 -9.08
N LEU A 143 16.74 0.19 -8.20
CA LEU A 143 16.23 0.04 -6.84
C LEU A 143 17.35 0.44 -5.87
N ASN A 144 17.06 1.42 -5.01
CA ASN A 144 18.05 1.97 -4.06
C ASN A 144 19.35 2.47 -4.73
N GLY A 145 19.24 3.01 -5.94
CA GLY A 145 20.37 3.50 -6.73
C GLY A 145 21.18 2.40 -7.46
N GLU A 146 20.84 1.14 -7.28
CA GLU A 146 21.47 0.01 -7.96
C GLU A 146 20.59 -0.47 -9.12
N LYS A 147 21.20 -0.76 -10.28
CA LYS A 147 20.47 -1.30 -11.44
C LYS A 147 19.85 -2.65 -11.08
N PHE A 148 18.56 -2.77 -11.26
CA PHE A 148 17.81 -3.95 -10.88
C PHE A 148 17.09 -4.55 -12.08
N PHE A 149 17.29 -5.84 -12.32
CA PHE A 149 16.71 -6.52 -13.45
C PHE A 149 15.30 -7.06 -13.08
N LEU A 150 14.28 -6.52 -13.74
CA LEU A 150 12.89 -6.95 -13.57
C LEU A 150 12.64 -8.22 -14.40
N ARG A 151 12.58 -9.37 -13.73
CA ARG A 151 12.14 -10.64 -14.31
C ARG A 151 10.76 -10.95 -13.77
N GLY A 152 9.76 -10.97 -14.63
CA GLY A 152 8.39 -11.11 -14.18
C GLY A 152 7.47 -11.79 -15.17
N LEU A 153 6.28 -12.07 -14.69
CA LEU A 153 5.18 -12.64 -15.46
C LEU A 153 3.97 -11.73 -15.40
N ASN A 154 3.14 -11.80 -16.44
CA ASN A 154 1.78 -11.27 -16.39
C ASN A 154 0.92 -12.25 -15.60
N ARG A 155 0.25 -11.76 -14.58
CA ARG A 155 -0.63 -12.57 -13.75
C ARG A 155 -2.08 -12.12 -13.91
N HIS A 156 -2.91 -13.00 -14.46
CA HIS A 156 -4.35 -12.86 -14.39
C HIS A 156 -4.84 -13.56 -13.12
N GLN A 157 -5.53 -12.83 -12.24
CA GLN A 157 -5.99 -13.32 -10.95
C GLN A 157 -7.32 -14.11 -11.04
N SER A 158 -7.47 -14.87 -12.10
CA SER A 158 -8.66 -15.70 -12.34
C SER A 158 -8.37 -17.15 -11.99
N PHE A 159 -9.27 -17.76 -11.21
CA PHE A 159 -9.16 -19.16 -10.78
C PHE A 159 -10.35 -19.97 -11.26
N PRO A 160 -10.16 -21.27 -11.54
CA PRO A 160 -11.27 -22.15 -11.86
C PRO A 160 -12.38 -22.08 -10.79
N TYR A 161 -13.62 -22.08 -11.23
CA TYR A 161 -14.86 -22.06 -10.45
C TYR A 161 -15.18 -20.78 -9.69
N ILE A 162 -14.19 -20.01 -9.25
CA ILE A 162 -14.38 -18.81 -8.42
C ILE A 162 -14.07 -17.49 -9.14
N GLY A 163 -13.51 -17.56 -10.35
CA GLY A 163 -13.16 -16.37 -11.12
C GLY A 163 -12.22 -15.44 -10.34
N TYR A 164 -12.61 -14.18 -10.19
CA TYR A 164 -11.85 -13.16 -9.45
C TYR A 164 -12.14 -13.15 -7.94
N ALA A 165 -13.04 -14.01 -7.44
CA ALA A 165 -13.33 -14.12 -6.01
C ALA A 165 -12.27 -14.93 -5.23
N ALA A 166 -11.01 -14.83 -5.64
CA ALA A 166 -9.90 -15.51 -4.99
C ALA A 166 -9.64 -14.92 -3.59
N THR A 167 -9.51 -15.81 -2.61
CA THR A 167 -9.21 -15.46 -1.23
C THR A 167 -7.80 -14.88 -1.07
N GLU A 168 -7.53 -14.18 0.02
CA GLU A 168 -6.19 -13.69 0.34
C GLU A 168 -5.16 -14.83 0.39
N SER A 169 -5.53 -15.99 0.92
CA SER A 169 -4.64 -17.17 0.97
C SER A 169 -4.19 -17.65 -0.41
N LEU A 170 -5.09 -17.64 -1.40
CA LEU A 170 -4.75 -17.98 -2.79
C LEU A 170 -3.82 -16.93 -3.41
N GLN A 171 -4.07 -15.63 -3.15
CA GLN A 171 -3.20 -14.56 -3.62
C GLN A 171 -1.79 -14.68 -3.03
N ARG A 172 -1.69 -15.02 -1.74
CA ARG A 172 -0.40 -15.23 -1.05
C ARG A 172 0.34 -16.45 -1.61
N GLU A 173 -0.37 -17.52 -1.92
CA GLU A 173 0.24 -18.71 -2.50
C GLU A 173 0.79 -18.45 -3.90
N ASP A 174 0.06 -17.73 -4.75
CA ASP A 174 0.59 -17.29 -6.05
C ASP A 174 1.85 -16.44 -5.90
N ALA A 175 1.85 -15.50 -4.97
CA ALA A 175 3.02 -14.67 -4.70
C ALA A 175 4.22 -15.51 -4.23
N ARG A 176 3.98 -16.52 -3.39
CA ARG A 176 5.01 -17.47 -2.95
C ARG A 176 5.59 -18.24 -4.14
N ILE A 177 4.75 -18.83 -4.97
CA ILE A 177 5.17 -19.59 -6.17
C ILE A 177 5.99 -18.68 -7.10
N LEU A 178 5.50 -17.48 -7.40
CA LEU A 178 6.20 -16.53 -8.26
C LEU A 178 7.59 -16.19 -7.71
N LYS A 179 7.70 -15.97 -6.41
CA LYS A 179 8.97 -15.58 -5.77
C LYS A 179 9.90 -16.75 -5.54
N GLU A 180 9.43 -17.84 -4.94
CA GLU A 180 10.27 -18.91 -4.42
C GLU A 180 10.55 -20.00 -5.44
N GLU A 181 9.57 -20.34 -6.29
CA GLU A 181 9.71 -21.42 -7.28
C GLU A 181 10.12 -20.89 -8.66
N LEU A 182 9.53 -19.77 -9.11
CA LEU A 182 9.81 -19.18 -10.42
C LEU A 182 10.88 -18.09 -10.38
N HIS A 183 11.34 -17.70 -9.19
CA HIS A 183 12.35 -16.67 -8.97
C HIS A 183 12.04 -15.36 -9.67
N CYS A 184 10.77 -14.99 -9.75
CA CYS A 184 10.34 -13.71 -10.28
C CYS A 184 10.73 -12.57 -9.34
N THR A 185 11.18 -11.45 -9.93
CA THR A 185 11.49 -10.21 -9.20
C THR A 185 10.41 -9.14 -9.42
N ALA A 186 9.48 -9.40 -10.32
CA ALA A 186 8.37 -8.52 -10.64
C ALA A 186 7.13 -9.33 -11.03
N VAL A 187 5.97 -8.73 -10.95
CA VAL A 187 4.71 -9.25 -11.47
C VAL A 187 3.89 -8.09 -12.04
N ARG A 188 3.25 -8.31 -13.18
CA ARG A 188 2.25 -7.40 -13.73
C ARG A 188 0.86 -7.99 -13.45
N THR A 189 0.03 -7.23 -12.75
CA THR A 189 -1.36 -7.58 -12.40
C THR A 189 -2.35 -6.78 -13.22
#